data_af37d5edf0602ceae77ee692e69f159d
#
_entry.id   af37d5edf0602ceae77ee692e69f159d
#
_cell.length_a   1.000
_cell.length_b   1.000
_cell.length_c   1.000
_cell.angle_alpha   90.00
_cell.angle_beta   90.00
_cell.angle_gamma   90.00
#
_symmetry.space_group_name_H-M   'P 1'
#
loop_
_entity.id
_entity.type
_entity.pdbx_description
1 polymer ?
#
loop_
_entity_poly.entity_id
_entity_poly.type
_entity_poly.pdbx_seq_one_letter_code
_entity_poly.pdbx_strand_id
1 'polypeptide(L)'
;RAGHRGYGIEGVGKLATKGGMNGSAAGNGTTNGLGIDRPDIEVSVRQVFGLDSDMVVPGFSKRTEYVPDLDEAYCFDRDTTIAILAAFAHNRKLMIQGYHGTGKSTHIEQVASRLNWPCIRVNLDSHISRIDLIGKDAIVLRDGKQVTEFREGILPWAIQHPVALVFDEYDAGRPDVM
;
A
#
# COMPACT_ATOMS: atom_id res chain seq x y z
N ARG A 1 24.31 -2.65 -4.65
CA ARG A 1 23.72 -1.45 -3.97
C ARG A 1 22.42 -1.14 -4.69
N ALA A 2 21.34 -1.85 -4.35
CA ALA A 2 19.99 -1.51 -4.80
C ALA A 2 19.53 -0.27 -3.99
N GLY A 3 19.27 0.83 -4.68
CA GLY A 3 18.78 2.04 -4.06
C GLY A 3 17.35 1.81 -3.59
N HIS A 4 17.12 1.88 -2.30
CA HIS A 4 15.80 2.01 -1.73
C HIS A 4 15.15 3.26 -2.32
N ARG A 5 14.20 3.08 -3.22
CA ARG A 5 13.27 4.16 -3.56
C ARG A 5 12.26 4.24 -2.42
N GLY A 6 12.64 4.97 -1.38
CA GLY A 6 11.65 5.47 -0.43
C GLY A 6 10.69 6.35 -1.23
N TYR A 7 9.44 5.95 -1.33
CA TYR A 7 8.40 6.82 -1.85
C TYR A 7 8.19 7.92 -0.80
N GLY A 8 8.91 9.03 -0.98
CA GLY A 8 8.63 10.23 -0.22
C GLY A 8 7.22 10.73 -0.53
N ILE A 9 6.67 11.55 0.36
CA ILE A 9 5.35 12.17 0.26
C ILE A 9 5.06 12.81 -1.11
N GLU A 10 6.10 13.22 -1.86
CA GLU A 10 5.98 13.71 -3.23
C GLU A 10 5.40 12.68 -4.21
N GLY A 11 5.67 11.38 -4.01
CA GLY A 11 5.09 10.30 -4.82
C GLY A 11 3.60 10.14 -4.57
N VAL A 12 3.17 10.30 -3.32
CA VAL A 12 1.76 10.17 -2.90
C VAL A 12 0.90 11.31 -3.45
N GLY A 13 1.43 12.54 -3.45
CA GLY A 13 0.73 13.69 -4.07
C GLY A 13 0.51 13.52 -5.58
N LYS A 14 1.40 12.82 -6.28
CA LYS A 14 1.24 12.49 -7.70
C LYS A 14 0.22 11.37 -7.94
N LEU A 15 0.06 10.44 -6.97
CA LEU A 15 -0.95 9.40 -7.00
C LEU A 15 -2.36 9.97 -6.94
N ALA A 16 -2.62 10.87 -6.01
CA ALA A 16 -3.92 11.53 -5.85
C ALA A 16 -4.31 12.44 -7.03
N THR A 17 -3.32 12.96 -7.79
CA THR A 17 -3.60 13.85 -8.95
C THR A 17 -3.81 13.11 -10.25
N LYS A 18 -3.38 11.85 -10.42
CA LYS A 18 -3.65 11.06 -11.63
C LYS A 18 -5.06 10.47 -11.69
N GLY A 19 -5.79 10.43 -10.58
CA GLY A 19 -7.17 9.94 -10.49
C GLY A 19 -8.25 10.96 -10.82
N GLY A 20 -7.91 12.16 -11.23
CA GLY A 20 -8.86 13.22 -11.60
C GLY A 20 -9.09 13.34 -13.09
N MET A 21 -10.28 12.92 -13.54
CA MET A 21 -11.01 13.25 -14.76
C MET A 21 -10.77 12.43 -16.03
N ASN A 22 -11.75 11.59 -16.35
CA ASN A 22 -12.65 11.86 -17.49
C ASN A 22 -13.91 11.01 -17.33
N GLY A 23 -15.04 11.70 -17.20
CA GLY A 23 -16.33 11.06 -17.27
C GLY A 23 -16.68 10.77 -18.72
N SER A 24 -17.02 9.53 -19.02
CA SER A 24 -18.07 9.19 -19.97
C SER A 24 -18.54 7.76 -19.69
N ALA A 25 -19.84 7.60 -19.70
CA ALA A 25 -20.61 6.48 -19.22
C ALA A 25 -20.51 5.22 -20.11
N ALA A 26 -20.75 4.11 -19.43
CA ALA A 26 -21.24 2.81 -19.87
C ALA A 26 -20.19 1.69 -19.94
N GLY A 27 -20.36 0.73 -19.06
CA GLY A 27 -19.73 -0.59 -19.13
C GLY A 27 -19.30 -1.09 -17.75
N ASN A 28 -20.02 -2.08 -17.22
CA ASN A 28 -19.76 -2.82 -15.98
C ASN A 28 -18.29 -3.18 -15.80
N GLY A 29 -17.65 -2.59 -14.83
CA GLY A 29 -16.28 -2.86 -14.41
C GLY A 29 -15.69 -1.56 -13.89
N THR A 30 -15.83 -1.30 -12.58
CA THR A 30 -15.22 -0.13 -11.93
C THR A 30 -13.70 -0.35 -11.89
N THR A 31 -13.02 -0.05 -12.99
CA THR A 31 -11.58 0.16 -12.98
C THR A 31 -11.35 1.52 -12.31
N ASN A 32 -10.87 1.50 -11.10
CA ASN A 32 -10.32 2.68 -10.47
C ASN A 32 -9.23 3.22 -11.39
N GLY A 33 -9.15 4.54 -11.60
CA GLY A 33 -8.26 5.18 -12.58
C GLY A 33 -6.75 4.88 -12.49
N LEU A 34 -6.36 3.98 -11.60
CA LEU A 34 -4.99 3.45 -11.41
C LEU A 34 -4.83 2.01 -11.94
N GLY A 35 -5.88 1.40 -12.50
CA GLY A 35 -5.82 0.02 -12.99
C GLY A 35 -5.55 -1.02 -11.87
N ILE A 36 -5.83 -0.67 -10.62
CA ILE A 36 -5.76 -1.60 -9.48
C ILE A 36 -7.15 -2.17 -9.27
N ASP A 37 -7.37 -3.34 -9.80
CA ASP A 37 -8.62 -4.10 -9.65
C ASP A 37 -8.61 -4.90 -8.33
N ARG A 38 -9.66 -5.69 -8.12
CA ARG A 38 -9.69 -6.63 -7.01
C ARG A 38 -8.72 -7.79 -7.26
N PRO A 39 -8.22 -8.47 -6.21
CA PRO A 39 -7.45 -9.70 -6.38
C PRO A 39 -8.19 -10.68 -7.28
N ASP A 40 -7.50 -11.26 -8.25
CA ASP A 40 -8.05 -12.06 -9.34
C ASP A 40 -7.48 -13.48 -9.40
N ILE A 41 -6.51 -13.81 -8.54
CA ILE A 41 -5.94 -15.15 -8.40
C ILE A 41 -5.91 -15.61 -6.96
N GLU A 42 -5.82 -16.92 -6.79
CA GLU A 42 -5.52 -17.58 -5.53
C GLU A 42 -4.08 -18.08 -5.53
N VAL A 43 -3.34 -17.77 -4.47
CA VAL A 43 -1.92 -18.10 -4.33
C VAL A 43 -1.74 -19.14 -3.23
N SER A 44 -1.15 -20.29 -3.57
CA SER A 44 -0.82 -21.33 -2.61
C SER A 44 0.40 -20.92 -1.79
N VAL A 45 0.24 -20.87 -0.46
CA VAL A 45 1.33 -20.53 0.47
C VAL A 45 2.46 -21.54 0.39
N ARG A 46 2.15 -22.82 0.28
CA ARG A 46 3.15 -23.89 0.14
C ARG A 46 4.02 -23.70 -1.11
N GLN A 47 3.41 -23.38 -2.25
CA GLN A 47 4.12 -23.29 -3.51
C GLN A 47 4.98 -22.02 -3.61
N VAL A 48 4.47 -20.88 -3.14
CA VAL A 48 5.11 -19.59 -3.34
C VAL A 48 6.09 -19.24 -2.23
N PHE A 49 5.78 -19.63 -0.99
CA PHE A 49 6.61 -19.30 0.18
C PHE A 49 7.40 -20.49 0.72
N GLY A 50 7.17 -21.70 0.18
CA GLY A 50 7.85 -22.92 0.67
C GLY A 50 7.46 -23.32 2.08
N LEU A 51 6.35 -22.80 2.60
CA LEU A 51 5.88 -23.06 3.95
C LEU A 51 4.95 -24.29 3.96
N ASP A 52 5.07 -25.11 5.00
CA ASP A 52 4.16 -26.25 5.18
C ASP A 52 2.81 -25.76 5.70
N SER A 53 1.96 -25.35 4.75
CA SER A 53 0.62 -24.82 5.00
C SER A 53 -0.24 -25.04 3.75
N ASP A 54 -1.48 -25.46 3.95
CA ASP A 54 -2.47 -25.59 2.90
C ASP A 54 -3.26 -24.28 2.68
N MET A 55 -2.83 -23.19 3.33
CA MET A 55 -3.45 -21.88 3.19
C MET A 55 -3.36 -21.40 1.73
N VAL A 56 -4.46 -20.82 1.27
CA VAL A 56 -4.55 -20.10 0.02
C VAL A 56 -4.92 -18.66 0.31
N VAL A 57 -4.27 -17.73 -0.35
CA VAL A 57 -4.45 -16.29 -0.13
C VAL A 57 -4.74 -15.59 -1.45
N PRO A 58 -5.54 -14.52 -1.44
CA PRO A 58 -5.77 -13.74 -2.65
C PRO A 58 -4.50 -13.05 -3.10
N GLY A 59 -4.35 -12.89 -4.41
CA GLY A 59 -3.25 -12.18 -5.04
C GLY A 59 -3.67 -11.57 -6.37
N PHE A 60 -2.72 -10.95 -7.06
CA PHE A 60 -2.95 -10.35 -8.37
C PHE A 60 -2.16 -11.07 -9.45
N SER A 61 -2.80 -11.33 -10.59
CA SER A 61 -2.13 -11.90 -11.76
C SER A 61 -1.18 -10.88 -12.42
N LYS A 62 -1.49 -9.60 -12.30
CA LYS A 62 -0.72 -8.50 -12.87
C LYS A 62 0.07 -7.76 -11.81
N ARG A 63 1.34 -7.49 -12.11
CA ARG A 63 2.20 -6.64 -11.30
C ARG A 63 1.99 -5.17 -11.70
N THR A 64 1.75 -4.31 -10.71
CA THR A 64 1.65 -2.87 -10.90
C THR A 64 2.94 -2.17 -10.43
N GLU A 65 3.07 -0.88 -10.73
CA GLU A 65 4.20 -0.06 -10.29
C GLU A 65 4.31 0.10 -8.75
N TYR A 66 3.23 -0.23 -8.02
CA TYR A 66 3.17 -0.16 -6.55
C TYR A 66 3.55 -1.47 -5.86
N VAL A 67 3.83 -2.52 -6.62
CA VAL A 67 4.29 -3.78 -6.05
C VAL A 67 5.77 -3.68 -5.75
N PRO A 68 6.21 -3.98 -4.50
CA PRO A 68 7.61 -3.91 -4.12
C PRO A 68 8.51 -4.82 -4.96
N ASP A 69 9.77 -4.47 -5.09
CA ASP A 69 10.74 -5.30 -5.80
C ASP A 69 10.88 -6.67 -5.13
N LEU A 70 10.97 -7.71 -5.96
CA LEU A 70 11.15 -9.07 -5.51
C LEU A 70 12.62 -9.33 -5.18
N ASP A 71 12.89 -9.81 -3.99
CA ASP A 71 14.17 -10.40 -3.61
C ASP A 71 14.02 -11.92 -3.55
N GLU A 72 14.57 -12.61 -4.55
CA GLU A 72 14.51 -14.07 -4.66
C GLU A 72 15.30 -14.77 -3.56
N ALA A 73 16.31 -14.12 -2.99
CA ALA A 73 17.14 -14.66 -1.91
C ALA A 73 16.52 -14.46 -0.51
N TYR A 74 15.37 -13.78 -0.43
CA TYR A 74 14.75 -13.49 0.86
C TYR A 74 14.29 -14.76 1.58
N CYS A 75 14.75 -14.94 2.82
CA CYS A 75 14.36 -16.06 3.68
C CYS A 75 13.20 -15.64 4.59
N PHE A 76 12.10 -16.37 4.50
CA PHE A 76 10.91 -16.12 5.29
C PHE A 76 10.96 -16.77 6.67
N ASP A 77 10.67 -15.99 7.71
CA ASP A 77 10.29 -16.55 9.01
C ASP A 77 8.86 -17.10 8.94
N ARG A 78 8.67 -18.36 9.29
CA ARG A 78 7.41 -19.07 9.12
C ARG A 78 6.25 -18.37 9.81
N ASP A 79 6.39 -18.10 11.09
CA ASP A 79 5.27 -17.65 11.93
C ASP A 79 4.86 -16.22 11.59
N THR A 80 5.83 -15.34 11.36
CA THR A 80 5.59 -13.97 10.90
C THR A 80 4.94 -13.96 9.53
N THR A 81 5.40 -14.80 8.60
CA THR A 81 4.83 -14.89 7.26
C THR A 81 3.39 -15.35 7.29
N ILE A 82 3.07 -16.39 8.05
CA ILE A 82 1.69 -16.89 8.21
C ILE A 82 0.77 -15.80 8.78
N ALA A 83 1.25 -15.04 9.78
CA ALA A 83 0.47 -13.94 10.35
C ALA A 83 0.19 -12.83 9.32
N ILE A 84 1.19 -12.46 8.52
CA ILE A 84 1.02 -11.47 7.45
C ILE A 84 0.05 -11.99 6.39
N LEU A 85 0.21 -13.24 5.93
CA LEU A 85 -0.66 -13.85 4.93
C LEU A 85 -2.11 -13.95 5.42
N ALA A 86 -2.33 -14.27 6.70
CA ALA A 86 -3.66 -14.27 7.30
C ALA A 86 -4.28 -12.86 7.31
N ALA A 87 -3.48 -11.81 7.53
CA ALA A 87 -3.96 -10.44 7.44
C ALA A 87 -4.40 -10.09 6.01
N PHE A 88 -3.65 -10.49 4.98
CA PHE A 88 -4.05 -10.32 3.58
C PHE A 88 -5.32 -11.11 3.25
N ALA A 89 -5.39 -12.40 3.64
CA ALA A 89 -6.52 -13.26 3.33
C ALA A 89 -7.84 -12.78 3.94
N HIS A 90 -7.78 -12.19 5.13
CA HIS A 90 -8.96 -11.79 5.90
C HIS A 90 -9.16 -10.29 6.03
N ASN A 91 -8.39 -9.49 5.30
CA ASN A 91 -8.38 -8.02 5.38
C ASN A 91 -8.29 -7.51 6.84
N ARG A 92 -7.31 -8.02 7.58
CA ARG A 92 -7.11 -7.70 8.99
C ARG A 92 -5.95 -6.73 9.18
N LYS A 93 -6.10 -5.87 10.16
CA LYS A 93 -5.00 -5.04 10.64
C LYS A 93 -4.01 -5.93 11.39
N LEU A 94 -2.72 -5.74 11.11
CA LEU A 94 -1.64 -6.47 11.76
C LEU A 94 -0.63 -5.48 12.31
N MET A 95 -0.18 -5.72 13.54
CA MET A 95 0.94 -5.01 14.14
C MET A 95 2.11 -5.98 14.28
N ILE A 96 3.25 -5.63 13.68
CA ILE A 96 4.50 -6.39 13.83
C ILE A 96 5.42 -5.61 14.75
N GLN A 97 5.74 -6.20 15.88
CA GLN A 97 6.62 -5.61 16.89
C GLN A 97 7.97 -6.35 16.91
N GLY A 98 9.05 -5.60 17.10
CA GLY A 98 10.40 -6.15 17.19
C GLY A 98 11.45 -5.05 17.15
N TYR A 99 12.69 -5.39 17.42
CA TYR A 99 13.79 -4.45 17.45
C TYR A 99 14.00 -3.74 16.13
N HIS A 100 14.60 -2.55 16.19
CA HIS A 100 14.96 -1.80 15.00
C HIS A 100 15.96 -2.59 14.14
N GLY A 101 15.84 -2.51 12.81
CA GLY A 101 16.74 -3.21 11.89
C GLY A 101 16.48 -4.72 11.71
N THR A 102 15.44 -5.30 12.30
CA THR A 102 15.11 -6.74 12.13
C THR A 102 14.39 -7.09 10.84
N GLY A 103 14.22 -6.14 9.93
CA GLY A 103 13.62 -6.40 8.61
C GLY A 103 12.08 -6.49 8.60
N LYS A 104 11.39 -5.97 9.63
CA LYS A 104 9.91 -6.04 9.72
C LYS A 104 9.20 -5.52 8.47
N SER A 105 9.55 -4.33 8.03
CA SER A 105 8.93 -3.70 6.87
C SER A 105 9.29 -4.41 5.57
N THR A 106 10.55 -4.83 5.44
CA THR A 106 11.02 -5.64 4.31
C THR A 106 10.27 -6.97 4.23
N HIS A 107 9.95 -7.60 5.37
CA HIS A 107 9.19 -8.83 5.40
C HIS A 107 7.79 -8.66 4.80
N ILE A 108 7.08 -7.58 5.19
CA ILE A 108 5.76 -7.26 4.63
C ILE A 108 5.87 -6.99 3.12
N GLU A 109 6.86 -6.20 2.70
CA GLU A 109 7.11 -5.88 1.30
C GLU A 109 7.40 -7.14 0.48
N GLN A 110 8.19 -8.08 1.00
CA GLN A 110 8.51 -9.33 0.32
C GLN A 110 7.30 -10.29 0.23
N VAL A 111 6.42 -10.28 1.23
CA VAL A 111 5.14 -11.02 1.14
C VAL A 111 4.25 -10.37 0.06
N ALA A 112 4.08 -9.05 0.10
CA ALA A 112 3.28 -8.32 -0.89
C ALA A 112 3.82 -8.52 -2.31
N SER A 113 5.14 -8.49 -2.49
CA SER A 113 5.79 -8.71 -3.78
C SER A 113 5.43 -10.06 -4.40
N ARG A 114 5.42 -11.15 -3.60
CA ARG A 114 5.09 -12.50 -4.09
C ARG A 114 3.61 -12.70 -4.39
N LEU A 115 2.75 -11.87 -3.81
CA LEU A 115 1.32 -11.85 -4.11
C LEU A 115 0.99 -10.88 -5.26
N ASN A 116 1.98 -10.18 -5.83
CA ASN A 116 1.81 -9.01 -6.72
C ASN A 116 0.87 -7.95 -6.10
N TRP A 117 0.86 -7.86 -4.78
CA TRP A 117 -0.03 -6.96 -4.05
C TRP A 117 0.58 -5.56 -3.97
N PRO A 118 -0.15 -4.52 -4.42
CA PRO A 118 0.28 -3.14 -4.26
C PRO A 118 0.52 -2.83 -2.78
N CYS A 119 1.69 -2.28 -2.46
CA CYS A 119 2.09 -2.01 -1.09
C CYS A 119 2.69 -0.60 -1.01
N ILE A 120 2.13 0.21 -0.12
CA ILE A 120 2.58 1.58 0.11
C ILE A 120 3.04 1.69 1.55
N ARG A 121 4.28 2.11 1.72
CA ARG A 121 4.89 2.32 3.01
C ARG A 121 4.94 3.80 3.33
N VAL A 122 4.43 4.16 4.50
CA VAL A 122 4.47 5.51 5.07
C VAL A 122 5.27 5.44 6.36
N ASN A 123 6.38 6.17 6.40
CA ASN A 123 7.15 6.31 7.63
C ASN A 123 6.52 7.41 8.49
N LEU A 124 6.06 7.05 9.69
CA LEU A 124 5.43 7.97 10.64
C LEU A 124 6.49 8.70 11.48
N ASP A 125 7.47 9.28 10.82
CA ASP A 125 8.45 10.14 11.47
C ASP A 125 7.84 11.48 11.92
N SER A 126 8.64 12.30 12.57
CA SER A 126 8.22 13.61 13.08
C SER A 126 7.80 14.62 12.01
N HIS A 127 8.00 14.31 10.72
CA HIS A 127 7.68 15.20 9.60
C HIS A 127 6.29 14.96 9.02
N ILE A 128 5.71 13.77 9.22
CA ILE A 128 4.36 13.46 8.78
C ILE A 128 3.35 14.25 9.60
N SER A 129 2.48 14.96 8.89
CA SER A 129 1.37 15.70 9.48
C SER A 129 0.04 15.01 9.22
N ARG A 130 -0.98 15.37 10.01
CA ARG A 130 -2.35 14.93 9.79
C ARG A 130 -2.86 15.27 8.39
N ILE A 131 -2.40 16.40 7.83
CA ILE A 131 -2.75 16.86 6.48
C ILE A 131 -2.23 15.89 5.41
N ASP A 132 -1.05 15.33 5.61
CA ASP A 132 -0.46 14.37 4.67
C ASP A 132 -1.21 13.04 4.68
N LEU A 133 -1.72 12.63 5.85
CA LEU A 133 -2.47 11.39 5.97
C LEU A 133 -3.92 11.52 5.49
N ILE A 134 -4.62 12.58 5.88
CA ILE A 134 -6.07 12.73 5.62
C ILE A 134 -6.32 13.52 4.35
N GLY A 135 -5.55 14.59 4.12
CA GLY A 135 -5.74 15.51 3.01
C GLY A 135 -5.98 16.93 3.45
N LYS A 136 -6.12 17.82 2.48
CA LYS A 136 -6.27 19.26 2.67
C LYS A 136 -7.09 19.91 1.57
N ASP A 137 -7.68 21.04 1.89
CA ASP A 137 -8.24 21.94 0.90
C ASP A 137 -7.13 22.62 0.12
N ALA A 138 -7.25 22.62 -1.19
CA ALA A 138 -6.34 23.27 -2.12
C ALA A 138 -7.10 24.21 -3.04
N ILE A 139 -6.54 25.39 -3.29
CA ILE A 139 -7.09 26.32 -4.26
C ILE A 139 -6.57 25.92 -5.64
N VAL A 140 -7.46 25.58 -6.55
CA VAL A 140 -7.16 25.23 -7.93
C VAL A 140 -7.81 26.24 -8.89
N LEU A 141 -7.18 26.47 -10.04
CA LEU A 141 -7.76 27.29 -11.10
C LEU A 141 -8.54 26.38 -12.05
N ARG A 142 -9.87 26.62 -12.14
CA ARG A 142 -10.72 26.00 -13.17
C ARG A 142 -11.39 27.12 -13.97
N ASP A 143 -11.21 27.10 -15.27
CA ASP A 143 -11.78 28.09 -16.19
C ASP A 143 -11.49 29.55 -15.79
N GLY A 144 -10.28 29.82 -15.30
CA GLY A 144 -9.85 31.14 -14.85
C GLY A 144 -10.43 31.58 -13.49
N LYS A 145 -11.19 30.74 -12.80
CA LYS A 145 -11.73 31.01 -11.46
C LYS A 145 -11.00 30.16 -10.41
N GLN A 146 -10.79 30.78 -9.26
CA GLN A 146 -10.28 30.05 -8.08
C GLN A 146 -11.41 29.23 -7.45
N VAL A 147 -11.18 27.92 -7.33
CA VAL A 147 -12.10 26.98 -6.68
C VAL A 147 -11.35 26.25 -5.60
N THR A 148 -11.97 26.09 -4.43
CA THR A 148 -11.43 25.24 -3.36
C THR A 148 -11.83 23.80 -3.64
N GLU A 149 -10.83 22.92 -3.69
CA GLU A 149 -11.01 21.49 -3.92
C GLU A 149 -10.27 20.71 -2.81
N PHE A 150 -10.96 19.73 -2.21
CA PHE A 150 -10.33 18.85 -1.24
C PHE A 150 -9.40 17.88 -1.96
N ARG A 151 -8.13 17.85 -1.57
CA ARG A 151 -7.15 16.86 -2.03
C ARG A 151 -6.98 15.80 -0.96
N GLU A 152 -7.36 14.59 -1.31
CA GLU A 152 -7.24 13.44 -0.42
C GLU A 152 -5.77 13.14 -0.08
N GLY A 153 -5.54 12.76 1.17
CA GLY A 153 -4.27 12.20 1.63
C GLY A 153 -4.19 10.70 1.35
N ILE A 154 -3.11 10.08 1.84
CA ILE A 154 -2.84 8.67 1.56
C ILE A 154 -3.85 7.73 2.21
N LEU A 155 -4.37 8.05 3.39
CA LEU A 155 -5.26 7.17 4.13
C LEU A 155 -6.64 7.02 3.48
N PRO A 156 -7.39 8.09 3.15
CA PRO A 156 -8.66 7.96 2.43
C PRO A 156 -8.49 7.27 1.09
N TRP A 157 -7.41 7.58 0.37
CA TRP A 157 -7.11 6.95 -0.88
C TRP A 157 -6.88 5.42 -0.72
N ALA A 158 -6.05 5.00 0.25
CA ALA A 158 -5.73 3.59 0.46
C ALA A 158 -6.94 2.76 0.91
N ILE A 159 -7.89 3.36 1.65
CA ILE A 159 -9.13 2.68 2.06
C ILE A 159 -10.02 2.35 0.86
N GLN A 160 -9.95 3.14 -0.21
CA GLN A 160 -10.75 2.97 -1.42
C GLN A 160 -10.13 1.99 -2.43
N HIS A 161 -8.88 1.59 -2.23
CA HIS A 161 -8.13 0.75 -3.17
C HIS A 161 -7.61 -0.53 -2.49
N PRO A 162 -7.49 -1.64 -3.22
CA PRO A 162 -6.96 -2.88 -2.68
C PRO A 162 -5.43 -2.81 -2.58
N VAL A 163 -4.94 -2.03 -1.64
CA VAL A 163 -3.52 -1.83 -1.36
C VAL A 163 -3.20 -2.20 0.09
N ALA A 164 -2.01 -2.70 0.32
CA ALA A 164 -1.46 -2.84 1.66
C ALA A 164 -0.82 -1.52 2.07
N LEU A 165 -1.41 -0.84 3.05
CA LEU A 165 -0.84 0.37 3.64
C LEU A 165 -0.05 0.00 4.87
N VAL A 166 1.26 0.26 4.84
CA VAL A 166 2.20 -0.04 5.92
C VAL A 166 2.60 1.25 6.61
N PHE A 167 2.26 1.37 7.88
CA PHE A 167 2.79 2.43 8.73
C PHE A 167 4.04 1.94 9.44
N ASP A 168 5.18 2.51 9.09
CA ASP A 168 6.46 2.21 9.70
C ASP A 168 6.82 3.21 10.79
N GLU A 169 7.63 2.77 11.76
CA GLU A 169 8.01 3.59 12.92
C GLU A 169 6.81 4.19 13.65
N TYR A 170 5.76 3.38 13.84
CA TYR A 170 4.50 3.79 14.44
C TYR A 170 4.67 4.44 15.82
N ASP A 171 5.67 4.01 16.60
CA ASP A 171 6.02 4.53 17.92
C ASP A 171 6.72 5.90 17.89
N ALA A 172 7.29 6.28 16.75
CA ALA A 172 7.91 7.60 16.54
C ALA A 172 6.90 8.65 16.05
N GLY A 173 5.68 8.24 15.71
CA GLY A 173 4.62 9.12 15.23
C GLY A 173 4.21 10.16 16.27
N ARG A 174 3.85 11.35 15.79
CA ARG A 174 3.36 12.42 16.66
C ARG A 174 1.99 12.08 17.24
N PRO A 175 1.73 12.33 18.54
CA PRO A 175 0.43 12.02 19.15
C PRO A 175 -0.78 12.71 18.51
N ASP A 176 -0.57 13.87 17.85
CA ASP A 176 -1.63 14.61 17.16
C ASP A 176 -1.95 14.04 15.76
N VAL A 177 -1.14 13.11 15.28
CA VAL A 177 -1.31 12.42 13.99
C VAL A 177 -1.91 11.03 14.17
N MET A 178 -1.61 10.40 15.31
CA MET A 178 -2.02 9.05 15.70
C MET A 178 -3.38 9.09 16.40
#